data_32f21a94645292ac4d7a71b384db5924
#
_entry.id   32f21a94645292ac4d7a71b384db5924
#
_cell.length_a   1.000
_cell.length_b   1.000
_cell.length_c   1.000
_cell.angle_alpha   90.00
_cell.angle_beta   90.00
_cell.angle_gamma   90.00
#
_symmetry.space_group_name_H-M   'P 1'
#
loop_
_entity.id
_entity.type
_entity.pdbx_description
1 polymer ?
#
loop_
_entity_poly.entity_id
_entity_poly.type
_entity_poly.pdbx_seq_one_letter_code
_entity_poly.pdbx_strand_id
1 'polypeptide(L)'
;MNRRELLDKLSASAEERVLLGRLWDSLERSRSRNVPEASGFLSPHEQALVRRLLQTLDVQEGFLLWGGYEGAQRQQAHFLPDWMEGPDESAIRCLRCRFYETEHPTHRDFLGSLMGLGLTREKVGDILVSPRWADVLVGGSVADHLLREFTRAGRVPLQVEEISLGELRIPAQQVKLLRDTVASLRLDCVLAAGFSVSRGAAADLIRGGRTEINWMPCDKPDATVEQGDVLTVRGLGKCRLEEVGGQSRKGRTSVTMKRYL
;
A
#
# COMPACT_ATOMS: atom_id res chain seq x y z
N MET A 1 -2.93 9.51 28.78
CA MET A 1 -4.03 9.25 27.81
C MET A 1 -4.32 7.75 27.89
N ASN A 2 -5.58 7.36 28.08
CA ASN A 2 -5.90 5.93 28.15
C ASN A 2 -5.96 5.33 26.73
N ARG A 3 -5.93 3.98 26.64
CA ARG A 3 -5.95 3.26 25.34
C ARG A 3 -7.13 3.67 24.46
N ARG A 4 -8.32 3.81 25.01
CA ARG A 4 -9.54 4.17 24.28
C ARG A 4 -9.44 5.56 23.65
N GLU A 5 -9.00 6.54 24.43
CA GLU A 5 -8.81 7.92 23.96
C GLU A 5 -7.77 8.01 22.84
N LEU A 6 -6.70 7.21 22.95
CA LEU A 6 -5.68 7.16 21.92
C LEU A 6 -6.22 6.60 20.61
N LEU A 7 -6.92 5.46 20.65
CA LEU A 7 -7.53 4.85 19.49
C LEU A 7 -8.56 5.78 18.85
N ASP A 8 -9.42 6.44 19.63
CA ASP A 8 -10.41 7.40 19.15
C ASP A 8 -9.74 8.62 18.47
N LYS A 9 -8.57 9.04 18.93
CA LYS A 9 -7.81 10.15 18.32
C LYS A 9 -7.11 9.76 17.01
N LEU A 10 -6.69 8.50 16.88
CA LEU A 10 -5.94 8.02 15.73
C LEU A 10 -6.83 7.51 14.58
N SER A 11 -8.07 7.11 14.87
CA SER A 11 -9.00 6.55 13.89
C SER A 11 -10.04 7.57 13.44
N ALA A 12 -10.39 7.53 12.15
CA ALA A 12 -11.48 8.30 11.57
C ALA A 12 -12.78 7.48 11.44
N SER A 13 -12.71 6.15 11.59
CA SER A 13 -13.85 5.25 11.48
C SER A 13 -13.83 4.14 12.56
N ALA A 14 -14.97 3.47 12.73
CA ALA A 14 -15.08 2.33 13.65
C ALA A 14 -14.19 1.16 13.20
N GLU A 15 -14.07 0.94 11.89
CA GLU A 15 -13.23 -0.11 11.30
C GLU A 15 -11.76 0.14 11.58
N GLU A 16 -11.27 1.37 11.40
CA GLU A 16 -9.90 1.76 11.71
C GLU A 16 -9.60 1.59 13.20
N ARG A 17 -10.53 1.95 14.06
CA ARG A 17 -10.39 1.77 15.49
C ARG A 17 -10.26 0.31 15.89
N VAL A 18 -11.06 -0.58 15.30
CA VAL A 18 -10.98 -2.02 15.50
C VAL A 18 -9.66 -2.56 15.00
N LEU A 19 -9.21 -2.14 13.81
CA LEU A 19 -7.92 -2.51 13.25
C LEU A 19 -6.77 -2.12 14.19
N LEU A 20 -6.70 -0.84 14.58
CA LEU A 20 -5.65 -0.35 15.47
C LEU A 20 -5.68 -1.04 16.85
N GLY A 21 -6.87 -1.37 17.35
CA GLY A 21 -7.04 -2.13 18.59
C GLY A 21 -6.43 -3.53 18.50
N ARG A 22 -6.72 -4.26 17.41
CA ARG A 22 -6.16 -5.59 17.14
C ARG A 22 -4.63 -5.57 17.00
N LEU A 23 -4.10 -4.58 16.30
CA LEU A 23 -2.66 -4.41 16.12
C LEU A 23 -1.94 -4.10 17.42
N TRP A 24 -2.56 -3.29 18.27
CA TRP A 24 -2.04 -3.05 19.63
C TRP A 24 -2.02 -4.33 20.45
N ASP A 25 -3.12 -5.12 20.42
CA ASP A 25 -3.16 -6.41 21.12
C ASP A 25 -2.09 -7.39 20.61
N SER A 26 -1.83 -7.40 19.28
CA SER A 26 -0.76 -8.22 18.69
C SER A 26 0.63 -7.76 19.14
N LEU A 27 0.88 -6.47 19.19
CA LEU A 27 2.12 -5.89 19.71
C LEU A 27 2.34 -6.29 21.19
N GLU A 28 1.30 -6.15 22.02
CA GLU A 28 1.38 -6.51 23.43
C GLU A 28 1.59 -8.03 23.64
N ARG A 29 0.93 -8.87 22.82
CA ARG A 29 1.15 -10.33 22.86
C ARG A 29 2.55 -10.71 22.45
N SER A 30 3.06 -10.14 21.37
CA SER A 30 4.42 -10.40 20.92
C SER A 30 5.43 -10.06 22.01
N ARG A 31 5.32 -8.89 22.61
CA ARG A 31 6.24 -8.44 23.69
C ARG A 31 6.10 -9.25 24.98
N SER A 32 4.87 -9.50 25.43
CA SER A 32 4.65 -10.16 26.73
C SER A 32 4.94 -11.66 26.70
N ARG A 33 4.75 -12.31 25.54
CA ARG A 33 4.94 -13.76 25.37
C ARG A 33 6.21 -14.11 24.62
N ASN A 34 6.92 -13.10 24.08
CA ASN A 34 8.11 -13.25 23.25
C ASN A 34 7.89 -14.20 22.05
N VAL A 35 6.75 -14.02 21.36
CA VAL A 35 6.34 -14.81 20.18
C VAL A 35 6.11 -13.89 18.97
N PRO A 36 6.35 -14.36 17.72
CA PRO A 36 6.04 -13.59 16.56
C PRO A 36 4.52 -13.44 16.37
N GLU A 37 4.11 -12.25 15.97
CA GLU A 37 2.74 -11.94 15.62
C GLU A 37 2.72 -11.23 14.26
N ALA A 38 1.75 -11.54 13.41
CA ALA A 38 1.55 -10.87 12.14
C ALA A 38 0.09 -10.51 11.92
N SER A 39 -0.14 -9.35 11.32
CA SER A 39 -1.48 -8.94 10.89
C SER A 39 -1.88 -9.61 9.58
N GLY A 40 -3.12 -9.39 9.13
CA GLY A 40 -3.46 -9.52 7.72
C GLY A 40 -2.77 -8.44 6.86
N PHE A 41 -2.92 -8.54 5.53
CA PHE A 41 -2.41 -7.52 4.61
C PHE A 41 -3.15 -6.19 4.77
N LEU A 42 -2.41 -5.16 5.02
CA LEU A 42 -2.86 -3.78 5.20
C LEU A 42 -2.75 -3.03 3.87
N SER A 43 -3.74 -2.20 3.58
CA SER A 43 -3.63 -1.19 2.54
C SER A 43 -2.59 -0.13 2.92
N PRO A 44 -2.08 0.65 1.95
CA PRO A 44 -1.15 1.73 2.26
C PRO A 44 -1.67 2.75 3.28
N HIS A 45 -2.98 3.05 3.26
CA HIS A 45 -3.63 3.88 4.28
C HIS A 45 -3.55 3.24 5.68
N GLU A 46 -3.92 1.97 5.80
CA GLU A 46 -3.85 1.24 7.07
C GLU A 46 -2.41 1.14 7.60
N GLN A 47 -1.42 0.95 6.71
CA GLN A 47 0.01 0.99 7.08
C GLN A 47 0.41 2.36 7.67
N ALA A 48 -0.10 3.46 7.10
CA ALA A 48 0.15 4.81 7.64
C ALA A 48 -0.45 4.96 9.05
N LEU A 49 -1.64 4.43 9.28
CA LEU A 49 -2.27 4.40 10.61
C LEU A 49 -1.45 3.57 11.62
N VAL A 50 -0.93 2.40 11.20
CA VAL A 50 -0.05 1.57 12.04
C VAL A 50 1.21 2.31 12.43
N ARG A 51 1.91 2.93 11.46
CA ARG A 51 3.11 3.73 11.75
C ARG A 51 2.83 4.83 12.76
N ARG A 52 1.69 5.53 12.61
CA ARG A 52 1.26 6.58 13.52
C ARG A 52 0.94 6.05 14.92
N LEU A 53 0.31 4.87 15.02
CA LEU A 53 0.08 4.20 16.30
C LEU A 53 1.40 3.87 16.99
N LEU A 54 2.32 3.20 16.29
CA LEU A 54 3.61 2.78 16.84
C LEU A 54 4.47 3.98 17.26
N GLN A 55 4.48 5.04 16.46
CA GLN A 55 5.14 6.30 16.83
C GLN A 55 4.54 6.92 18.09
N THR A 56 3.21 6.89 18.24
CA THR A 56 2.55 7.45 19.44
C THR A 56 2.81 6.59 20.68
N LEU A 57 3.04 5.30 20.51
CA LEU A 57 3.42 4.36 21.57
C LEU A 57 4.93 4.33 21.85
N ASP A 58 5.71 5.17 21.16
CA ASP A 58 7.18 5.22 21.21
C ASP A 58 7.83 3.85 20.92
N VAL A 59 7.27 3.12 19.96
CA VAL A 59 7.81 1.83 19.51
C VAL A 59 8.76 2.09 18.36
N GLN A 60 10.06 1.92 18.60
CA GLN A 60 11.13 2.15 17.62
C GLN A 60 11.61 0.86 16.96
N GLU A 61 11.54 -0.27 17.66
CA GLU A 61 12.10 -1.56 17.28
C GLU A 61 11.11 -2.72 17.52
N GLY A 62 11.43 -3.90 17.03
CA GLY A 62 10.63 -5.11 17.21
C GLY A 62 9.38 -5.12 16.31
N PHE A 63 9.38 -4.37 15.21
CA PHE A 63 8.32 -4.46 14.19
C PHE A 63 8.86 -4.18 12.78
N LEU A 64 8.18 -4.71 11.80
CA LEU A 64 8.39 -4.34 10.40
C LEU A 64 7.08 -4.43 9.61
N LEU A 65 7.00 -3.69 8.52
CA LEU A 65 5.96 -3.83 7.50
C LEU A 65 6.57 -4.55 6.30
N TRP A 66 6.01 -5.72 5.99
CA TRP A 66 6.52 -6.59 4.95
C TRP A 66 5.39 -7.18 4.10
N GLY A 67 5.57 -7.20 2.80
CA GLY A 67 4.57 -7.71 1.84
C GLY A 67 5.09 -8.80 0.92
N GLY A 68 6.23 -9.44 1.27
CA GLY A 68 6.85 -10.51 0.51
C GLY A 68 7.95 -10.05 -0.45
N TYR A 69 8.05 -8.76 -0.76
CA TYR A 69 9.10 -8.18 -1.60
C TYR A 69 9.27 -6.68 -1.33
N GLU A 70 10.41 -6.13 -1.72
CA GLU A 70 10.67 -4.69 -1.58
C GLU A 70 9.75 -3.86 -2.49
N GLY A 71 9.08 -2.87 -1.93
CA GLY A 71 8.13 -2.01 -2.65
C GLY A 71 6.71 -2.56 -2.75
N ALA A 72 6.41 -3.67 -2.04
CA ALA A 72 5.05 -4.20 -1.95
C ALA A 72 4.07 -3.12 -1.47
N GLN A 73 2.94 -2.98 -2.17
CA GLN A 73 1.91 -2.00 -1.81
C GLN A 73 1.07 -2.46 -0.61
N ARG A 74 0.74 -3.73 -0.57
CA ARG A 74 0.05 -4.33 0.57
C ARG A 74 1.05 -5.08 1.43
N GLN A 75 1.09 -4.72 2.71
CA GLN A 75 2.07 -5.27 3.65
C GLN A 75 1.35 -5.77 4.91
N GLN A 76 1.91 -6.77 5.55
CA GLN A 76 1.53 -7.17 6.90
C GLN A 76 2.38 -6.41 7.92
N ALA A 77 1.80 -6.10 9.08
CA ALA A 77 2.57 -5.65 10.23
C ALA A 77 3.04 -6.88 11.00
N HIS A 78 4.35 -7.07 11.06
CA HIS A 78 5.00 -8.12 11.83
C HIS A 78 5.53 -7.52 13.11
N PHE A 79 5.19 -8.12 14.25
CA PHE A 79 5.74 -7.79 15.57
C PHE A 79 6.69 -8.92 15.94
N LEU A 80 7.95 -8.56 16.16
CA LEU A 80 9.05 -9.49 16.29
C LEU A 80 9.46 -9.64 17.76
N PRO A 81 9.62 -10.88 18.25
CA PRO A 81 10.27 -11.14 19.51
C PRO A 81 11.77 -10.83 19.43
N ASP A 82 12.43 -10.66 20.57
CA ASP A 82 13.83 -10.22 20.65
C ASP A 82 14.84 -11.16 19.96
N TRP A 83 14.46 -12.44 19.77
CA TRP A 83 15.30 -13.44 19.13
C TRP A 83 15.14 -13.51 17.60
N MET A 84 14.27 -12.67 17.00
CA MET A 84 13.89 -12.74 15.58
C MET A 84 14.27 -11.45 14.87
N GLU A 85 15.11 -11.54 13.82
CA GLU A 85 15.60 -10.39 13.05
C GLU A 85 14.75 -10.03 11.83
N GLY A 86 13.88 -10.95 11.37
CA GLY A 86 13.10 -10.79 10.15
C GLY A 86 11.65 -11.28 10.27
N PRO A 87 10.83 -11.14 9.21
CA PRO A 87 9.46 -11.60 9.22
C PRO A 87 9.39 -13.13 9.30
N ASP A 88 8.30 -13.65 9.86
CA ASP A 88 7.99 -15.09 9.74
C ASP A 88 7.76 -15.41 8.24
N GLU A 89 8.65 -16.25 7.68
CA GLU A 89 8.60 -16.63 6.27
C GLU A 89 7.30 -17.37 5.92
N SER A 90 6.66 -18.03 6.89
CA SER A 90 5.40 -18.73 6.70
C SER A 90 4.18 -17.80 6.66
N ALA A 91 4.32 -16.56 7.10
CA ALA A 91 3.22 -15.59 7.18
C ALA A 91 2.71 -15.15 5.79
N ILE A 92 3.61 -15.14 4.79
CA ILE A 92 3.29 -14.78 3.40
C ILE A 92 3.79 -15.86 2.47
N ARG A 93 2.91 -16.35 1.60
CA ARG A 93 3.24 -17.30 0.54
C ARG A 93 2.89 -16.71 -0.82
N CYS A 94 3.60 -17.13 -1.86
CA CYS A 94 3.37 -16.69 -3.23
C CYS A 94 2.83 -17.82 -4.09
N LEU A 95 1.70 -17.57 -4.75
CA LEU A 95 1.08 -18.48 -5.70
C LEU A 95 1.27 -17.93 -7.12
N ARG A 96 2.00 -18.68 -7.95
CA ARG A 96 2.11 -18.39 -9.38
C ARG A 96 0.96 -19.03 -10.12
N CYS A 97 0.15 -18.20 -10.76
CA CYS A 97 -1.00 -18.59 -11.55
C CYS A 97 -0.64 -18.47 -13.02
N ARG A 98 -0.46 -19.58 -13.73
CA ARG A 98 -0.15 -19.63 -15.17
C ARG A 98 -1.44 -19.70 -15.98
N PHE A 99 -1.47 -19.04 -17.13
CA PHE A 99 -2.57 -19.03 -18.09
C PHE A 99 -2.02 -18.89 -19.52
N TYR A 100 -2.84 -19.16 -20.53
CA TYR A 100 -2.42 -19.04 -21.93
C TYR A 100 -2.21 -17.57 -22.32
N GLU A 101 -1.22 -17.31 -23.16
CA GLU A 101 -0.86 -15.93 -23.60
C GLU A 101 -1.99 -15.23 -24.39
N THR A 102 -2.91 -16.01 -24.98
CA THR A 102 -4.10 -15.50 -25.65
C THR A 102 -5.16 -14.98 -24.70
N GLU A 103 -5.04 -15.31 -23.42
CA GLU A 103 -5.93 -14.88 -22.35
C GLU A 103 -5.32 -13.66 -21.65
N HIS A 104 -6.18 -12.71 -21.28
CA HIS A 104 -5.72 -11.45 -20.68
C HIS A 104 -6.47 -11.16 -19.37
N PRO A 105 -6.35 -12.03 -18.33
CA PRO A 105 -7.00 -11.77 -17.06
C PRO A 105 -6.39 -10.54 -16.41
N THR A 106 -7.25 -9.70 -15.88
CA THR A 106 -6.86 -8.46 -15.21
C THR A 106 -6.68 -8.67 -13.70
N HIS A 107 -6.02 -7.73 -13.03
CA HIS A 107 -5.97 -7.70 -11.56
C HIS A 107 -7.37 -7.86 -10.92
N ARG A 108 -8.39 -7.27 -11.52
CA ARG A 108 -9.78 -7.34 -11.04
C ARG A 108 -10.36 -8.76 -11.14
N ASP A 109 -10.02 -9.51 -12.18
CA ASP A 109 -10.48 -10.89 -12.37
C ASP A 109 -9.87 -11.80 -11.31
N PHE A 110 -8.57 -11.65 -11.03
CA PHE A 110 -7.91 -12.36 -9.92
C PHE A 110 -8.56 -12.03 -8.58
N LEU A 111 -8.65 -10.73 -8.25
CA LEU A 111 -9.20 -10.30 -6.97
C LEU A 111 -10.66 -10.74 -6.80
N GLY A 112 -11.49 -10.60 -7.83
CA GLY A 112 -12.89 -11.01 -7.80
C GLY A 112 -13.06 -12.51 -7.56
N SER A 113 -12.21 -13.34 -8.21
CA SER A 113 -12.24 -14.80 -8.02
C SER A 113 -11.79 -15.21 -6.63
N LEU A 114 -10.75 -14.58 -6.09
CA LEU A 114 -10.30 -14.81 -4.71
C LEU A 114 -11.37 -14.45 -3.68
N MET A 115 -12.04 -13.31 -3.85
CA MET A 115 -13.18 -12.94 -2.99
C MET A 115 -14.35 -13.91 -3.14
N GLY A 116 -14.59 -14.43 -4.35
CA GLY A 116 -15.59 -15.45 -4.64
C GLY A 116 -15.33 -16.79 -3.93
N LEU A 117 -14.09 -17.08 -3.56
CA LEU A 117 -13.72 -18.25 -2.72
C LEU A 117 -13.91 -17.99 -1.21
N GLY A 118 -14.55 -16.86 -0.82
CA GLY A 118 -14.84 -16.51 0.57
C GLY A 118 -13.68 -15.85 1.31
N LEU A 119 -12.63 -15.42 0.61
CA LEU A 119 -11.51 -14.72 1.24
C LEU A 119 -11.89 -13.27 1.55
N THR A 120 -11.34 -12.75 2.65
CA THR A 120 -11.35 -11.32 2.95
C THR A 120 -10.13 -10.63 2.34
N ARG A 121 -10.22 -9.32 2.09
CA ARG A 121 -9.13 -8.56 1.46
C ARG A 121 -7.82 -8.58 2.25
N GLU A 122 -7.90 -8.74 3.57
CA GLU A 122 -6.75 -8.87 4.48
C GLU A 122 -5.94 -10.16 4.30
N LYS A 123 -6.50 -11.18 3.61
CA LYS A 123 -5.79 -12.43 3.27
C LYS A 123 -5.02 -12.35 1.96
N VAL A 124 -5.21 -11.28 1.17
CA VAL A 124 -4.63 -11.11 -0.16
C VAL A 124 -3.72 -9.89 -0.18
N GLY A 125 -2.46 -10.11 -0.51
CA GLY A 125 -1.45 -9.10 -0.74
C GLY A 125 -1.54 -8.47 -2.13
N ASP A 126 -0.38 -8.24 -2.73
CA ASP A 126 -0.29 -7.76 -4.09
C ASP A 126 -0.56 -8.87 -5.11
N ILE A 127 -1.13 -8.51 -6.24
CA ILE A 127 -1.39 -9.37 -7.39
C ILE A 127 -0.58 -8.80 -8.56
N LEU A 128 0.50 -9.47 -8.93
CA LEU A 128 1.47 -9.04 -9.93
C LEU A 128 1.17 -9.70 -11.26
N VAL A 129 0.36 -9.06 -12.10
CA VAL A 129 -0.08 -9.63 -13.38
C VAL A 129 0.95 -9.38 -14.47
N SER A 130 1.33 -10.45 -15.17
CA SER A 130 2.23 -10.47 -16.34
C SER A 130 1.51 -11.11 -17.54
N PRO A 131 2.06 -11.10 -18.77
CA PRO A 131 1.34 -11.60 -19.94
C PRO A 131 0.96 -13.08 -19.93
N ARG A 132 1.67 -13.93 -19.16
CA ARG A 132 1.47 -15.39 -19.14
C ARG A 132 1.25 -15.96 -17.75
N TRP A 133 1.42 -15.17 -16.71
CA TRP A 133 1.22 -15.59 -15.31
C TRP A 133 0.87 -14.39 -14.45
N ALA A 134 0.35 -14.69 -13.28
CA ALA A 134 0.27 -13.72 -12.20
C ALA A 134 0.86 -14.33 -10.92
N ASP A 135 1.68 -13.56 -10.21
CA ASP A 135 2.16 -13.89 -8.88
C ASP A 135 1.25 -13.25 -7.85
N VAL A 136 0.60 -14.07 -7.03
CA VAL A 136 -0.40 -13.64 -6.04
C VAL A 136 0.17 -13.88 -4.65
N LEU A 137 0.42 -12.82 -3.91
CA LEU A 137 0.85 -12.91 -2.52
C LEU A 137 -0.38 -13.11 -1.62
N VAL A 138 -0.32 -14.10 -0.75
CA VAL A 138 -1.42 -14.49 0.13
C VAL A 138 -0.92 -14.75 1.55
N GLY A 139 -1.81 -14.62 2.53
CA GLY A 139 -1.50 -15.05 3.90
C GLY A 139 -1.27 -16.56 3.97
N GLY A 140 -0.25 -17.00 4.69
CA GLY A 140 0.13 -18.41 4.78
C GLY A 140 -1.02 -19.34 5.16
N SER A 141 -1.91 -18.87 6.03
CA SER A 141 -3.07 -19.65 6.51
C SER A 141 -4.10 -20.03 5.43
N VAL A 142 -4.10 -19.37 4.27
CA VAL A 142 -5.05 -19.64 3.17
C VAL A 142 -4.40 -20.26 1.93
N ALA A 143 -3.09 -20.31 1.87
CA ALA A 143 -2.35 -20.74 0.68
C ALA A 143 -2.67 -22.16 0.26
N ASP A 144 -2.73 -23.13 1.19
CA ASP A 144 -3.04 -24.53 0.88
C ASP A 144 -4.48 -24.72 0.37
N HIS A 145 -5.42 -23.92 0.86
CA HIS A 145 -6.77 -23.89 0.32
C HIS A 145 -6.77 -23.36 -1.12
N LEU A 146 -6.07 -22.27 -1.38
CA LEU A 146 -5.98 -21.69 -2.72
C LEU A 146 -5.26 -22.57 -3.73
N LEU A 147 -4.22 -23.31 -3.33
CA LEU A 147 -3.57 -24.27 -4.20
C LEU A 147 -4.52 -25.34 -4.73
N ARG A 148 -5.56 -25.67 -3.99
CA ARG A 148 -6.57 -26.68 -4.40
C ARG A 148 -7.74 -26.05 -5.15
N GLU A 149 -8.22 -24.88 -4.72
CA GLU A 149 -9.51 -24.35 -5.15
C GLU A 149 -9.40 -23.20 -6.15
N PHE A 150 -8.24 -22.52 -6.22
CA PHE A 150 -8.08 -21.35 -7.08
C PHE A 150 -7.74 -21.75 -8.51
N THR A 151 -8.74 -22.21 -9.26
CA THR A 151 -8.60 -22.78 -10.60
C THR A 151 -8.89 -21.83 -11.74
N ARG A 152 -9.36 -20.60 -11.46
CA ARG A 152 -9.70 -19.60 -12.48
C ARG A 152 -9.64 -18.16 -11.97
N ALA A 153 -9.30 -17.21 -12.86
CA ALA A 153 -9.45 -15.77 -12.66
C ALA A 153 -10.51 -15.23 -13.61
N GLY A 154 -11.67 -14.84 -13.08
CA GLY A 154 -12.84 -14.56 -13.89
C GLY A 154 -13.27 -15.79 -14.70
N ARG A 155 -13.10 -15.72 -16.03
CA ARG A 155 -13.41 -16.84 -16.95
C ARG A 155 -12.17 -17.63 -17.36
N VAL A 156 -10.97 -17.13 -17.06
CA VAL A 156 -9.69 -17.70 -17.50
C VAL A 156 -9.27 -18.85 -16.58
N PRO A 157 -9.06 -20.07 -17.10
CA PRO A 157 -8.53 -21.19 -16.32
C PRO A 157 -7.07 -20.94 -15.93
N LEU A 158 -6.71 -21.38 -14.72
CA LEU A 158 -5.38 -21.21 -14.13
C LEU A 158 -4.75 -22.55 -13.80
N GLN A 159 -3.44 -22.62 -13.97
CA GLN A 159 -2.58 -23.60 -13.30
C GLN A 159 -1.86 -22.90 -12.16
N VAL A 160 -2.13 -23.32 -10.93
CA VAL A 160 -1.62 -22.66 -9.73
C VAL A 160 -0.56 -23.51 -9.07
N GLU A 161 0.59 -22.95 -8.82
CA GLU A 161 1.72 -23.56 -8.11
C GLU A 161 2.25 -22.58 -7.05
N GLU A 162 2.83 -23.11 -6.00
CA GLU A 162 3.56 -22.28 -5.05
C GLU A 162 4.98 -22.04 -5.53
N ILE A 163 5.46 -20.82 -5.36
CA ILE A 163 6.86 -20.45 -5.61
C ILE A 163 7.46 -19.79 -4.38
N SER A 164 8.79 -19.83 -4.26
CA SER A 164 9.49 -19.06 -3.24
C SER A 164 9.38 -17.55 -3.51
N LEU A 165 9.44 -16.71 -2.45
CA LEU A 165 9.43 -15.26 -2.61
C LEU A 165 10.63 -14.74 -3.43
N GLY A 166 11.75 -15.47 -3.44
CA GLY A 166 12.92 -15.15 -4.26
C GLY A 166 12.72 -15.35 -5.77
N GLU A 167 11.69 -16.10 -6.17
CA GLU A 167 11.34 -16.34 -7.59
C GLU A 167 10.30 -15.33 -8.11
N LEU A 168 9.82 -14.40 -7.26
CA LEU A 168 8.90 -13.35 -7.66
C LEU A 168 9.45 -12.55 -8.84
N ARG A 169 8.56 -12.28 -9.80
CA ARG A 169 8.87 -11.43 -10.95
C ARG A 169 8.02 -10.17 -10.87
N ILE A 170 8.63 -9.10 -10.36
CA ILE A 170 7.96 -7.82 -10.20
C ILE A 170 7.85 -7.17 -11.59
N PRO A 171 6.62 -6.94 -12.11
CA PRO A 171 6.45 -6.23 -13.37
C PRO A 171 7.03 -4.83 -13.27
N ALA A 172 7.75 -4.40 -14.31
CA ALA A 172 8.25 -3.03 -14.37
C ALA A 172 7.07 -2.04 -14.30
N GLN A 173 7.07 -1.18 -13.28
CA GLN A 173 6.06 -0.14 -13.19
C GLN A 173 6.26 0.86 -14.32
N GLN A 174 5.22 1.06 -15.11
CA GLN A 174 5.23 2.14 -16.09
C GLN A 174 5.12 3.48 -15.36
N VAL A 175 6.16 4.30 -15.51
CA VAL A 175 6.23 5.61 -14.85
C VAL A 175 6.57 6.68 -15.87
N LYS A 176 6.05 7.88 -15.67
CA LYS A 176 6.39 9.07 -16.43
C LYS A 176 7.01 10.10 -15.50
N LEU A 177 8.23 10.51 -15.80
CA LEU A 177 8.87 11.65 -15.12
C LEU A 177 8.39 12.95 -15.75
N LEU A 178 7.83 13.83 -14.91
CA LEU A 178 7.36 15.16 -15.28
C LEU A 178 8.23 16.19 -14.55
N ARG A 179 8.87 17.08 -15.29
CA ARG A 179 9.62 18.20 -14.73
C ARG A 179 8.83 19.47 -14.93
N ASP A 180 8.64 20.23 -13.88
CA ASP A 180 7.91 21.50 -13.91
C ASP A 180 8.48 22.47 -12.86
N THR A 181 7.93 23.67 -12.78
CA THR A 181 8.23 24.63 -11.73
C THR A 181 6.95 25.07 -11.05
N VAL A 182 6.94 25.09 -9.73
CA VAL A 182 5.80 25.51 -8.92
C VAL A 182 6.07 26.80 -8.17
N ALA A 183 5.03 27.58 -7.88
CA ALA A 183 5.18 28.82 -7.11
C ALA A 183 5.49 28.54 -5.63
N SER A 184 5.05 27.39 -5.13
CA SER A 184 5.31 26.90 -3.76
C SER A 184 5.05 25.41 -3.69
N LEU A 185 5.53 24.75 -2.62
CA LEU A 185 5.27 23.32 -2.36
C LEU A 185 3.89 23.09 -1.71
N ARG A 186 2.90 23.90 -2.05
CA ARG A 186 1.51 23.69 -1.66
C ARG A 186 0.92 22.55 -2.48
N LEU A 187 0.01 21.80 -1.87
CA LEU A 187 -0.65 20.65 -2.50
C LEU A 187 -1.33 21.03 -3.82
N ASP A 188 -2.05 22.17 -3.89
CA ASP A 188 -2.71 22.63 -5.11
C ASP A 188 -1.72 22.90 -6.26
N CYS A 189 -0.53 23.40 -5.96
CA CYS A 189 0.52 23.67 -6.95
C CYS A 189 1.22 22.39 -7.43
N VAL A 190 1.62 21.52 -6.49
CA VAL A 190 2.34 20.28 -6.80
C VAL A 190 1.42 19.28 -7.50
N LEU A 191 0.16 19.16 -7.07
CA LEU A 191 -0.83 18.30 -7.70
C LEU A 191 -1.13 18.76 -9.15
N ALA A 192 -1.27 20.06 -9.38
CA ALA A 192 -1.46 20.61 -10.72
C ALA A 192 -0.32 20.22 -11.66
N ALA A 193 0.93 20.29 -11.20
CA ALA A 193 2.11 19.88 -11.95
C ALA A 193 2.14 18.35 -12.19
N GLY A 194 1.90 17.55 -11.14
CA GLY A 194 1.99 16.08 -11.20
C GLY A 194 0.91 15.42 -12.08
N PHE A 195 -0.28 16.01 -12.14
CA PHE A 195 -1.40 15.48 -12.94
C PHE A 195 -1.69 16.28 -14.21
N SER A 196 -0.92 17.32 -14.50
CA SER A 196 -1.10 18.19 -15.68
C SER A 196 -2.51 18.78 -15.76
N VAL A 197 -3.03 19.26 -14.62
CA VAL A 197 -4.32 19.95 -14.52
C VAL A 197 -4.13 21.41 -14.11
N SER A 198 -5.16 22.24 -14.27
CA SER A 198 -5.09 23.62 -13.78
C SER A 198 -5.06 23.64 -12.24
N ARG A 199 -4.46 24.69 -11.65
CA ARG A 199 -4.43 24.87 -10.20
C ARG A 199 -5.84 24.95 -9.58
N GLY A 200 -6.80 25.56 -10.30
CA GLY A 200 -8.20 25.62 -9.88
C GLY A 200 -8.81 24.20 -9.80
N ALA A 201 -8.65 23.41 -10.86
CA ALA A 201 -9.12 22.04 -10.90
C ALA A 201 -8.45 21.18 -9.80
N ALA A 202 -7.15 21.37 -9.55
CA ALA A 202 -6.46 20.70 -8.43
C ALA A 202 -7.09 21.08 -7.08
N ALA A 203 -7.35 22.36 -6.84
CA ALA A 203 -7.98 22.82 -5.61
C ALA A 203 -9.40 22.26 -5.43
N ASP A 204 -10.16 22.11 -6.51
CA ASP A 204 -11.51 21.53 -6.47
C ASP A 204 -11.47 20.03 -6.16
N LEU A 205 -10.49 19.28 -6.72
CA LEU A 205 -10.26 17.86 -6.39
C LEU A 205 -9.91 17.69 -4.90
N ILE A 206 -9.07 18.58 -4.36
CA ILE A 206 -8.65 18.54 -2.96
C ILE A 206 -9.84 18.81 -2.04
N ARG A 207 -10.56 19.92 -2.24
CA ARG A 207 -11.75 20.27 -1.43
C ARG A 207 -12.87 19.25 -1.55
N GLY A 208 -12.96 18.57 -2.68
CA GLY A 208 -13.91 17.48 -2.92
C GLY A 208 -13.55 16.16 -2.25
N GLY A 209 -12.50 16.12 -1.40
CA GLY A 209 -12.09 14.91 -0.65
C GLY A 209 -11.60 13.77 -1.55
N ARG A 210 -11.05 14.11 -2.73
CA ARG A 210 -10.57 13.12 -3.72
C ARG A 210 -9.06 12.92 -3.66
N THR A 211 -8.36 13.58 -2.74
CA THR A 211 -6.91 13.65 -2.67
C THR A 211 -6.39 13.11 -1.36
N GLU A 212 -5.27 12.40 -1.44
CA GLU A 212 -4.52 11.90 -0.30
C GLU A 212 -3.05 12.31 -0.43
N ILE A 213 -2.41 12.61 0.70
CA ILE A 213 -0.95 12.72 0.84
C ILE A 213 -0.51 11.52 1.67
N ASN A 214 0.40 10.71 1.14
CA ASN A 214 0.90 9.50 1.81
C ASN A 214 -0.26 8.62 2.32
N TRP A 215 -1.29 8.45 1.47
CA TRP A 215 -2.52 7.67 1.70
C TRP A 215 -3.41 8.19 2.84
N MET A 216 -3.11 9.38 3.38
CA MET A 216 -3.98 10.07 4.34
C MET A 216 -4.83 11.12 3.62
N PRO A 217 -6.16 11.11 3.81
CA PRO A 217 -7.04 12.10 3.19
C PRO A 217 -6.62 13.53 3.51
N CYS A 218 -6.60 14.38 2.50
CA CYS A 218 -6.29 15.81 2.66
C CYS A 218 -7.27 16.64 1.83
N ASP A 219 -7.97 17.55 2.49
CA ASP A 219 -8.95 18.48 1.90
C ASP A 219 -8.45 19.94 1.87
N LYS A 220 -7.19 20.17 2.27
CA LYS A 220 -6.58 21.50 2.36
C LYS A 220 -5.67 21.78 1.16
N PRO A 221 -6.07 22.67 0.21
CA PRO A 221 -5.25 23.01 -0.96
C PRO A 221 -3.90 23.62 -0.62
N ASP A 222 -3.78 24.23 0.54
CA ASP A 222 -2.56 24.88 1.05
C ASP A 222 -1.70 23.99 1.94
N ALA A 223 -2.05 22.73 2.12
CA ALA A 223 -1.18 21.77 2.78
C ALA A 223 0.20 21.74 2.13
N THR A 224 1.25 21.67 2.93
CA THR A 224 2.62 21.58 2.44
C THR A 224 2.91 20.16 2.00
N VAL A 225 3.61 20.00 0.87
CA VAL A 225 4.07 18.74 0.31
C VAL A 225 5.60 18.72 0.36
N GLU A 226 6.17 17.60 0.77
CA GLU A 226 7.61 17.40 0.89
C GLU A 226 8.15 16.44 -0.17
N GLN A 227 9.47 16.51 -0.41
CA GLN A 227 10.12 15.53 -1.29
C GLN A 227 9.94 14.11 -0.73
N GLY A 228 9.57 13.20 -1.61
CA GLY A 228 9.24 11.81 -1.25
C GLY A 228 7.75 11.56 -1.08
N ASP A 229 6.93 12.60 -0.87
CA ASP A 229 5.49 12.46 -0.69
C ASP A 229 4.81 11.84 -1.91
N VAL A 230 3.87 10.95 -1.63
CA VAL A 230 3.01 10.29 -2.62
C VAL A 230 1.65 10.96 -2.60
N LEU A 231 1.26 11.54 -3.74
CA LEU A 231 -0.04 12.16 -3.93
C LEU A 231 -0.94 11.20 -4.72
N THR A 232 -2.09 10.88 -4.16
CA THR A 232 -3.12 10.05 -4.82
C THR A 232 -4.35 10.89 -5.09
N VAL A 233 -4.89 10.79 -6.31
CA VAL A 233 -6.14 11.48 -6.69
C VAL A 233 -7.09 10.45 -7.28
N ARG A 234 -8.26 10.31 -6.67
CA ARG A 234 -9.29 9.39 -7.13
C ARG A 234 -9.70 9.73 -8.58
N GLY A 235 -9.50 8.78 -9.49
CA GLY A 235 -9.79 8.90 -10.91
C GLY A 235 -8.63 9.46 -11.76
N LEU A 236 -7.53 9.93 -11.17
CA LEU A 236 -6.34 10.37 -11.91
C LEU A 236 -5.10 9.50 -11.65
N GLY A 237 -5.12 8.69 -10.58
CA GLY A 237 -4.03 7.82 -10.21
C GLY A 237 -3.10 8.40 -9.14
N LYS A 238 -1.82 8.06 -9.22
CA LYS A 238 -0.81 8.33 -8.21
C LYS A 238 0.41 9.02 -8.81
N CYS A 239 0.98 10.00 -8.11
CA CYS A 239 2.29 10.56 -8.43
C CYS A 239 3.11 10.78 -7.14
N ARG A 240 4.44 10.76 -7.27
CA ARG A 240 5.38 11.03 -6.18
C ARG A 240 6.15 12.31 -6.50
N LEU A 241 6.35 13.17 -5.51
CA LEU A 241 7.28 14.28 -5.58
C LEU A 241 8.71 13.74 -5.40
N GLU A 242 9.34 13.40 -6.52
CA GLU A 242 10.63 12.68 -6.52
C GLU A 242 11.78 13.58 -6.09
N GLU A 243 11.78 14.84 -6.59
CA GLU A 243 12.85 15.78 -6.33
C GLU A 243 12.31 17.21 -6.21
N VAL A 244 12.86 17.95 -5.24
CA VAL A 244 12.66 19.39 -5.10
C VAL A 244 13.98 20.07 -5.38
N GLY A 245 14.07 20.75 -6.52
CA GLY A 245 15.28 21.44 -6.97
C GLY A 245 15.36 22.89 -6.52
N GLY A 246 16.30 23.61 -7.10
CA GLY A 246 16.53 25.02 -6.81
C GLY A 246 15.44 25.95 -7.33
N GLN A 247 15.49 27.20 -6.87
CA GLN A 247 14.59 28.25 -7.33
C GLN A 247 15.08 28.86 -8.66
N SER A 248 14.16 29.10 -9.56
CA SER A 248 14.41 29.87 -10.79
C SER A 248 14.59 31.36 -10.47
N ARG A 249 15.12 32.13 -11.44
CA ARG A 249 15.25 33.60 -11.32
C ARG A 249 13.92 34.33 -11.01
N LYS A 250 12.79 33.69 -11.28
CA LYS A 250 11.42 34.20 -11.02
C LYS A 250 10.87 33.69 -9.66
N GLY A 251 11.70 33.13 -8.79
CA GLY A 251 11.28 32.64 -7.47
C GLY A 251 10.44 31.35 -7.50
N ARG A 252 10.37 30.62 -8.62
CA ARG A 252 9.64 29.36 -8.71
C ARG A 252 10.56 28.19 -8.39
N THR A 253 10.08 27.22 -7.62
CA THR A 253 10.80 26.00 -7.24
C THR A 253 10.68 24.95 -8.35
N SER A 254 11.80 24.39 -8.79
CA SER A 254 11.83 23.26 -9.73
C SER A 254 11.37 21.98 -9.01
N VAL A 255 10.53 21.18 -9.65
CA VAL A 255 10.06 19.90 -9.12
C VAL A 255 10.13 18.82 -10.19
N THR A 256 10.52 17.60 -9.77
CA THR A 256 10.42 16.39 -10.60
C THR A 256 9.34 15.50 -9.99
N MET A 257 8.31 15.20 -10.77
CA MET A 257 7.20 14.34 -10.37
C MET A 257 7.32 12.99 -11.07
N LYS A 258 7.19 11.89 -10.34
CA LYS A 258 7.12 10.52 -10.87
C LYS A 258 5.64 10.09 -10.87
N ARG A 259 5.01 10.13 -12.05
CA ARG A 259 3.63 9.70 -12.23
C ARG A 259 3.59 8.21 -12.58
N TYR A 260 2.79 7.47 -11.88
CA TYR A 260 2.51 6.05 -12.15
C TYR A 260 1.37 5.96 -13.17
N LEU A 261 1.54 5.13 -14.22
CA LEU A 261 0.60 4.97 -15.34
C LEU A 261 -0.25 3.71 -15.17
#